data_60d2f4550e94effc5c709dfa330701c3
#
_entry.id   60d2f4550e94effc5c709dfa330701c3
#
_cell.length_a   1.000
_cell.length_b   1.000
_cell.length_c   1.000
_cell.angle_alpha   90.00
_cell.angle_beta   90.00
_cell.angle_gamma   90.00
#
_symmetry.space_group_name_H-M   'P 1'
#
loop_
_entity.id
_entity.type
_entity.pdbx_description
1 polymer ?
#
loop_
_entity_poly.entity_id
_entity_poly.type
_entity_poly.pdbx_seq_one_letter_code
_entity_poly.pdbx_strand_id
1 'polypeptide(L)'
;LFLVIATMMVPFEILMLPLYQEMMDLNLMNTTAGVILPGLCGASTIFFFRQYMIGLPKDLLDAGRIDGCTEYGICVKIILPITKPAFASMAILSTMGSWNNLLWPMMVYRDADKFTLPIGLNTLLTPYGNNYDVLIAGSMFGIIPILVVFLCFQRYFIDGMVTGAVKG
;
A
#
# COMPACT_ATOMS: atom_id res chain seq x y z
N LEU A 1 11.68 15.36 5.27
CA LEU A 1 11.73 14.01 5.84
C LEU A 1 11.21 13.96 7.28
N PHE A 2 11.71 14.85 8.16
CA PHE A 2 11.28 14.87 9.57
C PHE A 2 9.75 14.94 9.72
N LEU A 3 9.07 15.80 8.97
CA LEU A 3 7.60 15.89 8.98
C LEU A 3 6.94 14.56 8.54
N VAL A 4 7.48 13.89 7.52
CA VAL A 4 6.96 12.57 7.06
C VAL A 4 7.10 11.52 8.16
N ILE A 5 8.24 11.49 8.85
CA ILE A 5 8.43 10.55 9.98
C ILE A 5 7.48 10.91 11.13
N ALA A 6 7.32 12.18 11.43
CA ALA A 6 6.41 12.63 12.48
C ALA A 6 4.95 12.20 12.22
N THR A 7 4.49 12.25 10.96
CA THR A 7 3.14 11.75 10.61
C THR A 7 2.99 10.24 10.79
N MET A 8 4.06 9.45 10.62
CA MET A 8 4.02 8.01 10.87
C MET A 8 3.88 7.63 12.36
N MET A 9 4.19 8.57 13.27
CA MET A 9 4.02 8.33 14.71
C MET A 9 2.58 8.53 15.17
N VAL A 10 1.71 9.11 14.35
CA VAL A 10 0.30 9.29 14.67
C VAL A 10 -0.46 8.00 14.34
N PRO A 11 -1.06 7.31 15.31
CA PRO A 11 -1.89 6.14 15.04
C PRO A 11 -3.06 6.49 14.11
N PHE A 12 -3.35 5.59 13.18
CA PHE A 12 -4.44 5.78 12.21
C PHE A 12 -5.80 5.95 12.91
N GLU A 13 -6.00 5.29 14.03
CA GLU A 13 -7.23 5.33 14.83
C GLU A 13 -7.57 6.75 15.31
N ILE A 14 -6.56 7.57 15.59
CA ILE A 14 -6.77 8.99 15.96
C ILE A 14 -7.22 9.81 14.75
N LEU A 15 -6.74 9.46 13.56
CA LEU A 15 -7.08 10.16 12.32
C LEU A 15 -8.42 9.72 11.74
N MET A 16 -8.96 8.56 12.14
CA MET A 16 -10.20 8.02 11.57
C MET A 16 -11.37 8.98 11.68
N LEU A 17 -11.57 9.61 12.83
CA LEU A 17 -12.71 10.50 13.05
C LEU A 17 -12.63 11.79 12.22
N PRO A 18 -11.52 12.54 12.20
CA PRO A 18 -11.34 13.66 11.29
C PRO A 18 -11.49 13.28 9.81
N LEU A 19 -10.90 12.16 9.38
CA LEU A 19 -11.02 11.66 8.00
C LEU A 19 -12.47 11.31 7.64
N TYR A 20 -13.21 10.72 8.57
CA TYR A 20 -14.62 10.41 8.36
C TYR A 20 -15.43 11.70 8.15
N GLN A 21 -15.20 12.74 8.95
CA GLN A 21 -15.84 14.04 8.77
C GLN A 21 -15.49 14.66 7.41
N GLU A 22 -14.22 14.62 7.02
CA GLU A 22 -13.78 15.11 5.72
C GLU A 22 -14.47 14.37 4.57
N MET A 23 -14.62 13.03 4.65
CA MET A 23 -15.34 12.25 3.63
C MET A 23 -16.82 12.61 3.58
N MET A 24 -17.43 12.95 4.72
CA MET A 24 -18.81 13.46 4.76
C MET A 24 -18.94 14.81 4.07
N ASP A 25 -18.06 15.75 4.39
CA ASP A 25 -18.08 17.11 3.82
C ASP A 25 -17.83 17.11 2.30
N LEU A 26 -16.98 16.19 1.85
CA LEU A 26 -16.70 16.00 0.42
C LEU A 26 -17.75 15.16 -0.33
N ASN A 27 -18.80 14.67 0.36
CA ASN A 27 -19.80 13.74 -0.20
C ASN A 27 -19.20 12.46 -0.78
N LEU A 28 -18.13 11.95 -0.18
CA LEU A 28 -17.42 10.74 -0.59
C LEU A 28 -17.82 9.49 0.21
N MET A 29 -18.77 9.63 1.15
CA MET A 29 -19.31 8.48 1.89
C MET A 29 -19.97 7.49 0.94
N ASN A 30 -19.84 6.21 1.26
CA ASN A 30 -20.37 5.11 0.47
C ASN A 30 -19.87 5.06 -0.99
N THR A 31 -18.65 5.55 -1.24
CA THR A 31 -17.98 5.55 -2.54
C THR A 31 -16.61 4.89 -2.46
N THR A 32 -16.18 4.30 -3.57
CA THR A 32 -14.82 3.75 -3.69
C THR A 32 -13.75 4.83 -3.56
N ALA A 33 -14.04 6.05 -4.03
CA ALA A 33 -13.14 7.19 -3.87
C ALA A 33 -12.89 7.53 -2.40
N GLY A 34 -13.93 7.53 -1.56
CA GLY A 34 -13.80 7.77 -0.12
C GLY A 34 -12.96 6.72 0.61
N VAL A 35 -12.92 5.49 0.09
CA VAL A 35 -12.04 4.44 0.65
C VAL A 35 -10.60 4.62 0.19
N ILE A 36 -10.36 4.98 -1.07
CA ILE A 36 -9.03 4.98 -1.69
C ILE A 36 -8.26 6.28 -1.42
N LEU A 37 -8.92 7.45 -1.55
CA LEU A 37 -8.23 8.75 -1.53
C LEU A 37 -7.37 8.99 -0.28
N PRO A 38 -7.82 8.71 0.95
CA PRO A 38 -7.00 8.94 2.14
C PRO A 38 -5.70 8.12 2.17
N GLY A 39 -5.69 6.96 1.49
CA GLY A 39 -4.55 6.05 1.43
C GLY A 39 -3.59 6.25 0.27
N LEU A 40 -3.89 7.14 -0.70
CA LEU A 40 -3.09 7.28 -1.92
C LEU A 40 -1.66 7.75 -1.67
N CYS A 41 -1.44 8.57 -0.66
CA CYS A 41 -0.13 9.16 -0.35
C CYS A 41 0.30 8.79 1.06
N GLY A 42 0.68 7.53 1.26
CA GLY A 42 1.14 7.03 2.56
C GLY A 42 2.54 7.51 2.92
N ALA A 43 2.72 8.01 4.15
CA ALA A 43 4.02 8.45 4.65
C ALA A 43 5.08 7.33 4.64
N SER A 44 4.68 6.09 4.92
CA SER A 44 5.53 4.90 4.83
C SER A 44 6.03 4.64 3.42
N THR A 45 5.18 4.82 2.41
CA THR A 45 5.54 4.69 0.98
C THR A 45 6.56 5.74 0.57
N ILE A 46 6.34 7.01 0.97
CA ILE A 46 7.29 8.11 0.71
C ILE A 46 8.63 7.83 1.38
N PHE A 47 8.61 7.40 2.64
CA PHE A 47 9.81 7.05 3.38
C PHE A 47 10.58 5.91 2.73
N PHE A 48 9.89 4.84 2.35
CA PHE A 48 10.48 3.67 1.70
C PHE A 48 11.19 4.04 0.39
N PHE A 49 10.50 4.71 -0.52
CA PHE A 49 11.11 5.10 -1.81
C PHE A 49 12.27 6.07 -1.63
N ARG A 50 12.16 7.00 -0.69
CA ARG A 50 13.28 7.90 -0.39
C ARG A 50 14.50 7.14 0.12
N GLN A 51 14.33 6.20 1.04
CA GLN A 51 15.46 5.41 1.56
C GLN A 51 16.09 4.54 0.46
N TYR A 52 15.26 3.97 -0.39
CA TYR A 52 15.75 3.20 -1.53
C TYR A 52 16.58 4.07 -2.50
N MET A 53 16.06 5.24 -2.86
CA MET A 53 16.72 6.17 -3.79
C MET A 53 18.05 6.71 -3.24
N ILE A 54 18.16 6.99 -1.95
CA ILE A 54 19.42 7.42 -1.32
C ILE A 54 20.50 6.33 -1.41
N GLY A 55 20.09 5.07 -1.43
CA GLY A 55 21.01 3.94 -1.58
C GLY A 55 21.55 3.74 -2.99
N LEU A 56 21.06 4.47 -4.00
CA LEU A 56 21.54 4.37 -5.37
C LEU A 56 22.92 5.06 -5.52
N PRO A 57 23.84 4.47 -6.32
CA PRO A 57 25.13 5.09 -6.61
C PRO A 57 24.96 6.45 -7.29
N LYS A 58 25.63 7.48 -6.78
CA LYS A 58 25.59 8.82 -7.38
C LYS A 58 26.19 8.86 -8.77
N ASP A 59 27.17 7.99 -9.03
CA ASP A 59 27.84 7.88 -10.32
C ASP A 59 26.89 7.64 -11.49
N LEU A 60 25.76 6.96 -11.24
CA LEU A 60 24.70 6.76 -12.25
C LEU A 60 24.01 8.06 -12.65
N LEU A 61 23.80 8.96 -11.68
CA LEU A 61 23.20 10.27 -11.92
C LEU A 61 24.17 11.19 -12.67
N ASP A 62 25.44 11.16 -12.25
CA ASP A 62 26.49 12.01 -12.84
C ASP A 62 26.83 11.55 -14.27
N ALA A 63 26.85 10.23 -14.54
CA ALA A 63 26.95 9.71 -15.89
C ALA A 63 25.81 10.20 -16.79
N GLY A 64 24.56 10.14 -16.31
CA GLY A 64 23.42 10.64 -17.05
C GLY A 64 23.50 12.15 -17.34
N ARG A 65 24.09 12.95 -16.44
CA ARG A 65 24.34 14.38 -16.67
C ARG A 65 25.41 14.63 -17.70
N ILE A 66 26.49 13.84 -17.68
CA ILE A 66 27.57 13.89 -18.66
C ILE A 66 27.03 13.53 -20.05
N ASP A 67 26.15 12.56 -20.15
CA ASP A 67 25.45 12.16 -21.39
C ASP A 67 24.42 13.19 -21.87
N GLY A 68 24.27 14.33 -21.20
CA GLY A 68 23.37 15.41 -21.58
C GLY A 68 21.89 15.15 -21.27
N CYS A 69 21.59 14.18 -20.42
CA CYS A 69 20.22 13.96 -19.96
C CYS A 69 19.75 15.10 -19.04
N THR A 70 18.50 15.52 -19.22
CA THR A 70 17.85 16.40 -18.24
C THR A 70 17.57 15.65 -16.94
N GLU A 71 17.38 16.33 -15.81
CA GLU A 71 17.04 15.68 -14.53
C GLU A 71 15.78 14.81 -14.65
N TYR A 72 14.78 15.24 -15.42
CA TYR A 72 13.60 14.42 -15.72
C TYR A 72 13.97 13.19 -16.55
N GLY A 73 14.88 13.34 -17.53
CA GLY A 73 15.39 12.22 -18.34
C GLY A 73 16.13 11.20 -17.48
N ILE A 74 16.95 11.64 -16.53
CA ILE A 74 17.63 10.79 -15.55
C ILE A 74 16.61 10.03 -14.71
N CYS A 75 15.58 10.72 -14.21
CA CYS A 75 14.54 10.10 -13.41
C CYS A 75 13.84 8.96 -14.19
N VAL A 76 13.38 9.22 -15.41
CA VAL A 76 12.56 8.28 -16.18
C VAL A 76 13.39 7.17 -16.83
N LYS A 77 14.59 7.50 -17.37
CA LYS A 77 15.39 6.55 -18.14
C LYS A 77 16.39 5.76 -17.30
N ILE A 78 16.82 6.29 -16.15
CA ILE A 78 17.84 5.68 -15.30
C ILE A 78 17.24 5.22 -13.97
N ILE A 79 16.69 6.16 -13.17
CA ILE A 79 16.24 5.84 -11.82
C ILE A 79 15.02 4.89 -11.85
N LEU A 80 13.99 5.21 -12.61
CA LEU A 80 12.74 4.44 -12.64
C LEU A 80 12.96 2.96 -13.03
N PRO A 81 13.76 2.62 -14.06
CA PRO A 81 14.07 1.23 -14.37
C PRO A 81 14.84 0.50 -13.27
N ILE A 82 15.81 1.17 -12.63
CA ILE A 82 16.60 0.57 -11.55
C ILE A 82 15.78 0.35 -10.29
N THR A 83 14.76 1.18 -10.05
CA THR A 83 13.89 1.08 -8.88
C THR A 83 12.71 0.10 -9.06
N LYS A 84 12.60 -0.60 -10.20
CA LYS A 84 11.55 -1.61 -10.42
C LYS A 84 11.40 -2.63 -9.26
N PRO A 85 12.49 -3.18 -8.67
CA PRO A 85 12.35 -4.09 -7.54
C PRO A 85 11.70 -3.44 -6.31
N ALA A 86 12.00 -2.16 -6.06
CA ALA A 86 11.38 -1.40 -4.98
C ALA A 86 9.88 -1.18 -5.23
N PHE A 87 9.49 -0.86 -6.46
CA PHE A 87 8.07 -0.76 -6.83
C PHE A 87 7.34 -2.09 -6.65
N ALA A 88 7.95 -3.20 -7.05
CA ALA A 88 7.36 -4.53 -6.88
C ALA A 88 7.18 -4.88 -5.40
N SER A 89 8.19 -4.63 -4.56
CA SER A 89 8.12 -4.86 -3.11
C SER A 89 7.02 -4.02 -2.48
N MET A 90 6.95 -2.73 -2.83
CA MET A 90 5.93 -1.83 -2.31
C MET A 90 4.53 -2.18 -2.79
N ALA A 91 4.40 -2.66 -4.05
CA ALA A 91 3.13 -3.15 -4.59
C ALA A 91 2.59 -4.35 -3.80
N ILE A 92 3.44 -5.32 -3.44
CA ILE A 92 3.05 -6.45 -2.59
C ILE A 92 2.54 -5.94 -1.23
N LEU A 93 3.34 -5.11 -0.54
CA LEU A 93 2.99 -4.60 0.78
C LEU A 93 1.71 -3.77 0.76
N SER A 94 1.56 -2.87 -0.22
CA SER A 94 0.37 -2.04 -0.36
C SER A 94 -0.87 -2.87 -0.70
N THR A 95 -0.73 -3.88 -1.57
CA THR A 95 -1.84 -4.78 -1.92
C THR A 95 -2.29 -5.56 -0.70
N MET A 96 -1.34 -6.14 0.07
CA MET A 96 -1.68 -6.86 1.31
C MET A 96 -2.37 -5.94 2.33
N GLY A 97 -1.86 -4.74 2.53
CA GLY A 97 -2.45 -3.77 3.45
C GLY A 97 -3.85 -3.34 3.05
N SER A 98 -4.06 -3.04 1.76
CA SER A 98 -5.37 -2.64 1.24
C SER A 98 -6.36 -3.79 1.21
N TRP A 99 -5.93 -5.01 0.82
CA TRP A 99 -6.78 -6.19 0.74
C TRP A 99 -7.33 -6.60 2.11
N ASN A 100 -6.49 -6.54 3.15
CA ASN A 100 -6.87 -6.91 4.52
C ASN A 100 -7.47 -5.76 5.32
N ASN A 101 -7.62 -4.57 4.73
CA ASN A 101 -8.16 -3.42 5.44
C ASN A 101 -9.65 -3.61 5.73
N LEU A 102 -9.99 -3.67 7.01
CA LEU A 102 -11.35 -3.79 7.51
C LEU A 102 -11.90 -2.45 7.99
N LEU A 103 -11.13 -1.77 8.86
CA LEU A 103 -11.66 -0.65 9.66
C LEU A 103 -12.13 0.53 8.80
N TRP A 104 -11.27 1.02 7.92
CA TRP A 104 -11.60 2.19 7.12
C TRP A 104 -12.73 1.94 6.10
N PRO A 105 -12.68 0.87 5.29
CA PRO A 105 -13.80 0.55 4.39
C PRO A 105 -15.13 0.33 5.12
N MET A 106 -15.11 -0.26 6.32
CA MET A 106 -16.32 -0.48 7.12
C MET A 106 -16.93 0.84 7.63
N MET A 107 -16.12 1.87 7.86
CA MET A 107 -16.60 3.21 8.22
C MET A 107 -17.21 3.95 7.02
N VAL A 108 -16.65 3.78 5.82
CA VAL A 108 -17.04 4.52 4.62
C VAL A 108 -18.22 3.88 3.91
N TYR A 109 -18.20 2.55 3.72
CA TYR A 109 -19.27 1.83 3.03
C TYR A 109 -20.49 1.60 3.95
N ARG A 110 -21.69 1.80 3.39
CA ARG A 110 -22.98 1.60 4.08
C ARG A 110 -23.82 0.52 3.41
N ASP A 111 -23.68 0.36 2.09
CA ASP A 111 -24.45 -0.59 1.31
C ASP A 111 -23.73 -1.93 1.25
N ALA A 112 -24.44 -3.03 1.48
CA ALA A 112 -23.87 -4.37 1.54
C ALA A 112 -23.27 -4.83 0.19
N ASP A 113 -23.76 -4.34 -0.92
CA ASP A 113 -23.27 -4.62 -2.27
C ASP A 113 -21.88 -4.01 -2.56
N LYS A 114 -21.44 -3.05 -1.73
CA LYS A 114 -20.12 -2.41 -1.80
C LYS A 114 -19.10 -2.97 -0.81
N PHE A 115 -19.53 -3.88 0.04
CA PHE A 115 -18.64 -4.41 1.08
C PHE A 115 -17.44 -5.14 0.48
N THR A 116 -16.27 -4.86 1.05
CA THR A 116 -15.07 -5.65 0.77
C THR A 116 -15.18 -7.03 1.42
N LEU A 117 -14.35 -7.97 0.98
CA LEU A 117 -14.36 -9.32 1.55
C LEU A 117 -14.16 -9.32 3.08
N PRO A 118 -13.21 -8.54 3.67
CA PRO A 118 -13.09 -8.45 5.12
C PRO A 118 -14.35 -7.96 5.83
N ILE A 119 -15.06 -6.98 5.27
CA ILE A 119 -16.33 -6.50 5.83
C ILE A 119 -17.37 -7.61 5.76
N GLY A 120 -17.53 -8.24 4.59
CA GLY A 120 -18.47 -9.35 4.40
C GLY A 120 -18.22 -10.50 5.36
N LEU A 121 -16.98 -10.91 5.56
CA LEU A 121 -16.60 -11.92 6.53
C LEU A 121 -16.91 -11.49 7.98
N ASN A 122 -16.65 -10.22 8.29
CA ASN A 122 -16.95 -9.69 9.62
C ASN A 122 -18.46 -9.72 9.95
N THR A 123 -19.35 -9.53 8.97
CA THR A 123 -20.79 -9.60 9.17
C THR A 123 -21.31 -11.01 9.49
N LEU A 124 -20.52 -12.06 9.24
CA LEU A 124 -20.85 -13.44 9.62
C LEU A 124 -20.62 -13.73 11.11
N LEU A 125 -19.88 -12.86 11.79
CA LEU A 125 -19.65 -12.93 13.23
C LEU A 125 -20.79 -12.17 13.94
N THR A 126 -21.72 -12.88 14.55
CA THR A 126 -22.87 -12.28 15.24
C THR A 126 -22.90 -12.70 16.71
N PRO A 127 -23.49 -11.87 17.60
CA PRO A 127 -23.67 -12.25 19.01
C PRO A 127 -24.59 -13.49 19.22
N TYR A 128 -25.40 -13.84 18.24
CA TYR A 128 -26.42 -14.89 18.33
C TYR A 128 -26.03 -16.20 17.64
N GLY A 129 -24.83 -16.30 17.12
CA GLY A 129 -24.29 -17.46 16.44
C GLY A 129 -23.41 -17.07 15.25
N ASN A 130 -22.37 -17.83 15.03
CA ASN A 130 -21.41 -17.57 13.99
C ASN A 130 -21.53 -18.63 12.90
N ASN A 131 -21.56 -18.20 11.62
CA ASN A 131 -21.52 -19.09 10.47
C ASN A 131 -20.08 -19.47 10.16
N TYR A 132 -19.46 -20.27 11.03
CA TYR A 132 -18.04 -20.64 10.91
C TYR A 132 -17.70 -21.34 9.60
N ASP A 133 -18.60 -22.17 9.06
CA ASP A 133 -18.38 -22.88 7.79
C ASP A 133 -18.21 -21.89 6.63
N VAL A 134 -19.08 -20.88 6.53
CA VAL A 134 -19.03 -19.85 5.52
C VAL A 134 -17.84 -18.91 5.78
N LEU A 135 -17.54 -18.60 7.05
CA LEU A 135 -16.40 -17.78 7.44
C LEU A 135 -15.08 -18.43 7.02
N ILE A 136 -14.90 -19.72 7.29
CA ILE A 136 -13.69 -20.46 6.92
C ILE A 136 -13.56 -20.54 5.40
N ALA A 137 -14.63 -20.92 4.69
CA ALA A 137 -14.63 -20.98 3.24
C ALA A 137 -14.30 -19.61 2.61
N GLY A 138 -14.94 -18.53 3.07
CA GLY A 138 -14.68 -17.17 2.60
C GLY A 138 -13.26 -16.70 2.89
N SER A 139 -12.71 -17.05 4.06
CA SER A 139 -11.32 -16.73 4.41
C SER A 139 -10.31 -17.44 3.51
N MET A 140 -10.59 -18.67 3.10
CA MET A 140 -9.76 -19.40 2.11
C MET A 140 -9.74 -18.66 0.76
N PHE A 141 -10.89 -18.19 0.28
CA PHE A 141 -10.94 -17.35 -0.92
C PHE A 141 -10.16 -16.05 -0.76
N GLY A 142 -10.15 -15.48 0.46
CA GLY A 142 -9.39 -14.27 0.78
C GLY A 142 -7.87 -14.40 0.61
N ILE A 143 -7.32 -15.60 0.72
CA ILE A 143 -5.89 -15.87 0.56
C ILE A 143 -5.47 -15.86 -0.92
N ILE A 144 -6.36 -16.27 -1.84
CA ILE A 144 -6.03 -16.50 -3.25
C ILE A 144 -5.44 -15.25 -3.93
N PRO A 145 -6.06 -14.04 -3.86
CA PRO A 145 -5.51 -12.86 -4.53
C PRO A 145 -4.14 -12.44 -4.00
N ILE A 146 -3.93 -12.55 -2.69
CA ILE A 146 -2.63 -12.24 -2.06
C ILE A 146 -1.57 -13.23 -2.54
N LEU A 147 -1.89 -14.52 -2.60
CA LEU A 147 -1.01 -15.56 -3.08
C LEU A 147 -0.62 -15.31 -4.56
N VAL A 148 -1.59 -14.96 -5.41
CA VAL A 148 -1.34 -14.63 -6.82
C VAL A 148 -0.40 -13.44 -6.93
N VAL A 149 -0.65 -12.34 -6.21
CA VAL A 149 0.23 -11.16 -6.22
C VAL A 149 1.63 -11.54 -5.74
N PHE A 150 1.75 -12.30 -4.65
CA PHE A 150 3.04 -12.75 -4.16
C PHE A 150 3.80 -13.58 -5.20
N LEU A 151 3.16 -14.58 -5.80
CA LEU A 151 3.78 -15.45 -6.82
C LEU A 151 4.23 -14.66 -8.06
N CYS A 152 3.48 -13.63 -8.48
CA CYS A 152 3.85 -12.77 -9.60
C CYS A 152 5.08 -11.91 -9.32
N PHE A 153 5.24 -11.42 -8.09
CA PHE A 153 6.26 -10.43 -7.75
C PHE A 153 7.39 -10.97 -6.85
N GLN A 154 7.33 -12.21 -6.36
CA GLN A 154 8.30 -12.79 -5.41
C GLN A 154 9.76 -12.66 -5.86
N ARG A 155 10.05 -12.82 -7.15
CA ARG A 155 11.41 -12.69 -7.69
C ARG A 155 12.00 -11.30 -7.43
N TYR A 156 11.22 -10.25 -7.57
CA TYR A 156 11.66 -8.88 -7.32
C TYR A 156 11.87 -8.60 -5.84
N PHE A 157 11.08 -9.26 -4.98
CA PHE A 157 11.22 -9.15 -3.54
C PHE A 157 12.53 -9.77 -3.05
N ILE A 158 12.88 -10.96 -3.56
CA ILE A 158 14.12 -11.65 -3.23
C ILE A 158 15.33 -10.85 -3.70
N ASP A 159 15.34 -10.36 -4.95
CA ASP A 159 16.42 -9.54 -5.52
C ASP A 159 16.63 -8.25 -4.72
N GLY A 160 15.55 -7.61 -4.27
CA GLY A 160 15.59 -6.40 -3.44
C GLY A 160 16.20 -6.61 -2.05
N MET A 161 15.93 -7.76 -1.42
CA MET A 161 16.50 -8.10 -0.11
C MET A 161 17.98 -8.48 -0.21
N VAL A 162 18.38 -9.21 -1.23
CA VAL A 162 19.77 -9.65 -1.41
C VAL A 162 20.69 -8.46 -1.68
N THR A 163 20.26 -7.48 -2.47
CA THR A 163 21.03 -6.23 -2.71
C THR A 163 21.21 -5.38 -1.45
N GLY A 164 20.28 -5.46 -0.49
CA GLY A 164 20.39 -4.80 0.82
C GLY A 164 21.33 -5.52 1.79
N ALA A 165 21.43 -6.84 1.70
CA ALA A 165 22.21 -7.67 2.61
C ALA A 165 23.71 -7.75 2.24
N VAL A 166 24.09 -7.50 0.99
CA VAL A 166 25.48 -7.60 0.48
C VAL A 166 26.28 -6.31 0.72
N LYS A 167 25.70 -5.25 1.31
CA LYS A 167 26.40 -4.02 1.71
C LYS A 167 27.00 -4.08 3.13
N GLY A 168 27.27 -5.28 3.66
CA GLY A 168 28.07 -5.50 4.87
C GLY A 168 29.52 -5.82 4.54
#